data_25a0d46ff08d27c9f7a4a983fe2c674e
#
_entry.id   25a0d46ff08d27c9f7a4a983fe2c674e
#
_cell.length_a   1.000
_cell.length_b   1.000
_cell.length_c   1.000
_cell.angle_alpha   90.00
_cell.angle_beta   90.00
_cell.angle_gamma   90.00
#
_symmetry.space_group_name_H-M   'P 1'
#
loop_
_entity.id
_entity.type
_entity.pdbx_description
1 polymer ?
#
loop_
_entity_poly.entity_id
_entity_poly.type
_entity_poly.pdbx_seq_one_letter_code
_entity_poly.pdbx_strand_id
1 'polypeptide(L)'
;DFMRWEIQALRDGGTAKPVTTNFMYDYQGLDYSKFADDLDVISWDNYPTWHKEAEIETAWDCGLQHDQMRSYKGQPFLLMESSPSATNWQPVSKLRKPGMLKLASLQAVAHGSDSVLYFQIRQSRGASEKFHGAVIDHYGGEDSRVFQEVCDLGRTLKQLKEAAGSNTPKQAAILCDTESRWAM
;
A
#
# COMPACT_ATOMS: atom_id res chain seq x y z
N ASP A 1 9.64 -6.78 -20.99
CA ASP A 1 9.27 -6.23 -22.31
C ASP A 1 7.85 -5.68 -22.33
N PHE A 2 6.82 -6.40 -21.84
CA PHE A 2 5.42 -5.94 -21.86
C PHE A 2 5.23 -4.60 -21.15
N MET A 3 5.73 -4.45 -19.93
CA MET A 3 5.67 -3.20 -19.16
C MET A 3 6.28 -2.02 -19.94
N ARG A 4 7.43 -2.22 -20.59
CA ARG A 4 8.06 -1.17 -21.40
C ARG A 4 7.22 -0.76 -22.59
N TRP A 5 6.52 -1.69 -23.24
CA TRP A 5 5.61 -1.36 -24.34
C TRP A 5 4.41 -0.54 -23.86
N GLU A 6 3.84 -0.86 -22.71
CA GLU A 6 2.76 -0.07 -22.15
C GLU A 6 3.22 1.34 -21.77
N ILE A 7 4.37 1.47 -21.12
CA ILE A 7 4.97 2.76 -20.79
C ILE A 7 5.24 3.57 -22.06
N GLN A 8 5.82 2.95 -23.09
CA GLN A 8 6.09 3.61 -24.35
C GLN A 8 4.80 4.10 -25.02
N ALA A 9 3.75 3.28 -25.04
CA ALA A 9 2.46 3.69 -25.59
C ALA A 9 1.86 4.91 -24.85
N LEU A 10 2.01 4.97 -23.52
CA LEU A 10 1.60 6.14 -22.74
C LEU A 10 2.42 7.38 -23.10
N ARG A 11 3.72 7.24 -23.28
CA ARG A 11 4.63 8.34 -23.67
C ARG A 11 4.31 8.84 -25.09
N ASP A 12 4.11 7.92 -26.02
CA ASP A 12 3.72 8.23 -27.41
C ASP A 12 2.35 8.93 -27.48
N GLY A 13 1.46 8.59 -26.55
CA GLY A 13 0.18 9.29 -26.34
C GLY A 13 0.31 10.67 -25.70
N GLY A 14 1.54 11.14 -25.44
CA GLY A 14 1.83 12.49 -24.96
C GLY A 14 1.77 12.68 -23.44
N THR A 15 1.70 11.61 -22.65
CA THR A 15 1.69 11.75 -21.20
C THR A 15 3.08 12.10 -20.65
N ALA A 16 3.13 13.18 -19.87
CA ALA A 16 4.31 13.58 -19.10
C ALA A 16 4.19 13.24 -17.60
N LYS A 17 3.11 12.56 -17.20
CA LYS A 17 2.88 12.18 -15.81
C LYS A 17 3.77 11.00 -15.41
N PRO A 18 4.14 10.89 -14.13
CA PRO A 18 4.82 9.71 -13.64
C PRO A 18 4.00 8.43 -13.90
N VAL A 19 4.69 7.38 -14.29
CA VAL A 19 4.09 6.06 -14.54
C VAL A 19 4.46 5.13 -13.40
N THR A 20 3.48 4.42 -12.91
CA THR A 20 3.60 3.40 -11.88
C THR A 20 2.65 2.25 -12.15
N THR A 21 2.84 1.15 -11.45
CA THR A 21 1.89 0.04 -11.39
C THR A 21 1.84 -0.51 -9.98
N ASN A 22 0.70 -1.08 -9.58
CA ASN A 22 0.55 -1.64 -8.25
C ASN A 22 1.37 -2.92 -8.12
N PHE A 23 2.39 -2.90 -7.27
CA PHE A 23 3.05 -4.13 -6.85
C PHE A 23 2.16 -4.83 -5.82
N MET A 24 2.03 -6.11 -5.98
CA MET A 24 1.40 -6.94 -4.96
C MET A 24 2.48 -7.38 -3.98
N TYR A 25 2.07 -7.74 -2.78
CA TYR A 25 2.92 -8.38 -1.78
C TYR A 25 3.94 -9.32 -2.47
N ASP A 26 4.69 -10.09 -1.80
CA ASP A 26 5.65 -11.07 -2.30
C ASP A 26 5.03 -12.07 -3.31
N TYR A 27 4.66 -11.57 -4.49
CA TYR A 27 4.02 -12.37 -5.52
C TYR A 27 5.02 -13.28 -6.20
N GLN A 28 4.87 -14.59 -5.99
CA GLN A 28 5.82 -15.60 -6.49
C GLN A 28 6.03 -15.63 -8.01
N GLY A 29 5.09 -15.10 -8.78
CA GLY A 29 5.17 -15.08 -10.25
C GLY A 29 5.98 -13.91 -10.82
N LEU A 30 6.42 -12.95 -10.01
CA LEU A 30 7.07 -11.73 -10.47
C LEU A 30 8.33 -11.41 -9.67
N ASP A 31 9.37 -11.05 -10.39
CA ASP A 31 10.55 -10.41 -9.82
C ASP A 31 10.49 -8.91 -10.13
N TYR A 32 10.07 -8.14 -9.16
CA TYR A 32 9.89 -6.70 -9.31
C TYR A 32 11.19 -5.95 -9.59
N SER A 33 12.34 -6.47 -9.15
CA SER A 33 13.64 -5.87 -9.42
C SER A 33 13.94 -5.77 -10.92
N LYS A 34 13.39 -6.66 -11.75
CA LYS A 34 13.63 -6.71 -13.19
C LYS A 34 12.97 -5.61 -14.00
N PHE A 35 12.00 -4.89 -13.41
CA PHE A 35 11.29 -3.80 -14.11
C PHE A 35 11.01 -2.58 -13.24
N ALA A 36 11.45 -2.57 -11.99
CA ALA A 36 11.30 -1.41 -11.12
C ALA A 36 11.96 -0.14 -11.71
N ASP A 37 13.07 -0.29 -12.40
CA ASP A 37 13.78 0.82 -13.03
C ASP A 37 13.00 1.44 -14.21
N ASP A 38 12.12 0.69 -14.84
CA ASP A 38 11.28 1.18 -15.94
C ASP A 38 10.14 2.12 -15.44
N LEU A 39 9.81 2.06 -14.16
CA LEU A 39 8.77 2.88 -13.54
C LEU A 39 9.35 4.18 -12.97
N ASP A 40 8.57 5.24 -12.98
CA ASP A 40 8.98 6.52 -12.37
C ASP A 40 8.92 6.47 -10.84
N VAL A 41 7.93 5.76 -10.29
CA VAL A 41 7.74 5.58 -8.85
C VAL A 41 7.24 4.18 -8.56
N ILE A 42 7.69 3.60 -7.45
CA ILE A 42 7.16 2.32 -6.95
C ILE A 42 5.85 2.58 -6.22
N SER A 43 4.85 1.75 -6.50
CA SER A 43 3.62 1.71 -5.71
C SER A 43 3.22 0.28 -5.42
N TRP A 44 2.51 0.04 -4.32
CA TRP A 44 2.10 -1.30 -3.95
C TRP A 44 0.83 -1.34 -3.10
N ASP A 45 0.24 -2.51 -3.01
CA ASP A 45 -1.00 -2.77 -2.32
C ASP A 45 -0.75 -3.57 -1.05
N ASN A 46 -1.20 -3.04 0.08
CA ASN A 46 -1.03 -3.69 1.38
C ASN A 46 -2.35 -3.83 2.13
N TYR A 47 -2.74 -5.08 2.35
CA TYR A 47 -3.96 -5.47 3.06
C TYR A 47 -3.64 -6.33 4.29
N PRO A 48 -3.06 -5.76 5.35
CA PRO A 48 -2.62 -6.51 6.51
C PRO A 48 -3.78 -7.15 7.27
N THR A 49 -3.55 -8.37 7.73
CA THR A 49 -4.51 -9.18 8.48
C THR A 49 -4.32 -8.99 10.00
N TRP A 50 -4.99 -8.00 10.58
CA TRP A 50 -4.88 -7.62 11.99
C TRP A 50 -5.74 -8.46 12.95
N HIS A 51 -6.09 -9.67 12.57
CA HIS A 51 -6.93 -10.55 13.40
C HIS A 51 -6.27 -11.89 13.74
N LYS A 52 -4.99 -12.03 13.45
CA LYS A 52 -4.16 -13.15 13.91
C LYS A 52 -3.80 -12.96 15.39
N GLU A 53 -3.50 -14.05 16.09
CA GLU A 53 -3.07 -13.97 17.48
C GLU A 53 -1.79 -13.15 17.68
N ALA A 54 -0.86 -13.26 16.76
CA ALA A 54 0.40 -12.52 16.76
C ALA A 54 0.31 -11.27 15.84
N GLU A 55 -0.46 -10.25 16.22
CA GLU A 55 -0.60 -9.00 15.45
C GLU A 55 0.75 -8.29 15.23
N ILE A 56 1.73 -8.49 16.12
CA ILE A 56 3.06 -7.91 15.97
C ILE A 56 3.80 -8.48 14.75
N GLU A 57 3.61 -9.75 14.41
CA GLU A 57 4.19 -10.36 13.22
C GLU A 57 3.65 -9.70 11.94
N THR A 58 2.36 -9.39 11.91
CA THR A 58 1.76 -8.62 10.81
C THR A 58 2.41 -7.25 10.67
N ALA A 59 2.73 -6.58 11.77
CA ALA A 59 3.41 -5.29 11.73
C ALA A 59 4.85 -5.41 11.21
N TRP A 60 5.58 -6.46 11.59
CA TRP A 60 6.93 -6.72 11.08
C TRP A 60 6.93 -7.05 9.59
N ASP A 61 6.01 -7.90 9.14
CA ASP A 61 5.82 -8.22 7.73
C ASP A 61 5.54 -6.94 6.90
N CYS A 62 4.61 -6.11 7.34
CA CYS A 62 4.30 -4.85 6.68
C CYS A 62 5.53 -3.93 6.63
N GLY A 63 6.28 -3.82 7.73
CA GLY A 63 7.50 -3.02 7.79
C GLY A 63 8.55 -3.49 6.79
N LEU A 64 8.81 -4.80 6.75
CA LEU A 64 9.75 -5.40 5.79
C LEU A 64 9.34 -5.12 4.34
N GLN A 65 8.05 -5.28 4.02
CA GLN A 65 7.53 -5.04 2.67
C GLN A 65 7.63 -3.56 2.28
N HIS A 66 7.30 -2.65 3.18
CA HIS A 66 7.48 -1.21 2.95
C HIS A 66 8.94 -0.86 2.67
N ASP A 67 9.87 -1.41 3.45
CA ASP A 67 11.30 -1.22 3.23
C ASP A 67 11.77 -1.79 1.89
N GLN A 68 11.24 -2.95 1.49
CA GLN A 68 11.51 -3.55 0.19
C GLN A 68 11.04 -2.63 -0.95
N MET A 69 9.81 -2.11 -0.88
CA MET A 69 9.29 -1.20 -1.91
C MET A 69 10.16 0.06 -2.04
N ARG A 70 10.52 0.66 -0.92
CA ARG A 70 11.44 1.79 -0.92
C ARG A 70 12.81 1.43 -1.51
N SER A 71 13.30 0.22 -1.28
CA SER A 71 14.65 -0.21 -1.69
C SER A 71 14.82 -0.33 -3.20
N TYR A 72 13.76 -0.66 -3.95
CA TYR A 72 13.84 -0.85 -5.40
C TYR A 72 14.37 0.38 -6.14
N LYS A 73 14.06 1.58 -5.68
CA LYS A 73 14.56 2.83 -6.29
C LYS A 73 15.31 3.74 -5.33
N GLY A 74 15.43 3.38 -4.05
CA GLY A 74 16.08 4.22 -3.05
C GLY A 74 15.38 5.56 -2.80
N GLN A 75 14.10 5.67 -3.14
CA GLN A 75 13.27 6.87 -3.02
C GLN A 75 11.93 6.53 -2.37
N PRO A 76 11.13 7.52 -1.96
CA PRO A 76 9.78 7.28 -1.47
C PRO A 76 8.92 6.47 -2.44
N PHE A 77 8.06 5.64 -1.90
CA PHE A 77 7.08 4.84 -2.64
C PHE A 77 5.66 5.33 -2.36
N LEU A 78 4.67 4.77 -3.06
CA LEU A 78 3.26 5.04 -2.80
C LEU A 78 2.58 3.79 -2.25
N LEU A 79 1.92 3.89 -1.09
CA LEU A 79 0.93 2.89 -0.70
C LEU A 79 -0.34 3.14 -1.52
N MET A 80 -0.48 2.38 -2.62
CA MET A 80 -1.49 2.61 -3.64
C MET A 80 -2.85 2.07 -3.22
N GLU A 81 -2.86 0.94 -2.52
CA GLU A 81 -4.07 0.36 -1.97
C GLU A 81 -3.89 -0.11 -0.54
N SER A 82 -4.90 0.12 0.28
CA SER A 82 -5.07 -0.50 1.59
C SER A 82 -6.56 -0.49 1.93
N SER A 83 -7.01 -1.39 2.81
CA SER A 83 -8.39 -1.35 3.27
C SER A 83 -8.57 -0.34 4.40
N PRO A 84 -9.58 0.52 4.35
CA PRO A 84 -9.89 1.38 5.49
C PRO A 84 -10.59 0.61 6.62
N SER A 85 -11.14 -0.57 6.34
CA SER A 85 -11.94 -1.34 7.28
C SER A 85 -11.77 -2.85 7.07
N ALA A 86 -12.78 -3.56 6.58
CA ALA A 86 -12.73 -5.00 6.33
C ALA A 86 -12.30 -5.33 4.91
N THR A 87 -11.72 -6.51 4.73
CA THR A 87 -11.29 -7.03 3.42
C THR A 87 -12.11 -8.28 3.10
N ASN A 88 -12.98 -8.22 2.11
CA ASN A 88 -14.00 -9.26 1.86
C ASN A 88 -13.44 -10.58 1.29
N TRP A 89 -12.27 -10.56 0.69
CA TRP A 89 -11.59 -11.75 0.13
C TRP A 89 -10.70 -12.48 1.14
N GLN A 90 -10.57 -11.97 2.34
CA GLN A 90 -9.92 -12.68 3.44
C GLN A 90 -10.83 -13.83 3.96
N PRO A 91 -10.26 -14.93 4.47
CA PRO A 91 -11.04 -16.04 5.04
C PRO A 91 -12.04 -15.60 6.10
N VAL A 92 -11.70 -14.56 6.84
CA VAL A 92 -12.59 -13.90 7.80
C VAL A 92 -12.55 -12.40 7.54
N SER A 93 -13.68 -11.85 7.11
CA SER A 93 -13.83 -10.40 6.91
C SER A 93 -14.07 -9.73 8.27
N LYS A 94 -13.01 -9.29 8.91
CA LYS A 94 -13.08 -8.55 10.19
C LYS A 94 -12.82 -7.07 9.99
N LEU A 95 -13.58 -6.27 10.71
CA LEU A 95 -13.29 -4.84 10.85
C LEU A 95 -11.94 -4.64 11.56
N ARG A 96 -11.18 -3.67 11.12
CA ARG A 96 -10.01 -3.22 11.86
C ARG A 96 -10.43 -2.68 13.24
N LYS A 97 -9.64 -2.98 14.26
CA LYS A 97 -9.81 -2.39 15.59
C LYS A 97 -9.69 -0.86 15.52
N PRO A 98 -10.35 -0.13 16.41
CA PRO A 98 -10.16 1.33 16.50
C PRO A 98 -8.69 1.71 16.61
N GLY A 99 -8.27 2.72 15.85
CA GLY A 99 -6.89 3.19 15.79
C GLY A 99 -5.95 2.42 14.87
N MET A 100 -6.28 1.19 14.46
CA MET A 100 -5.41 0.36 13.59
C MET A 100 -5.28 0.95 12.18
N LEU A 101 -6.30 1.62 11.66
CA LEU A 101 -6.21 2.34 10.39
C LEU A 101 -5.10 3.39 10.45
N LYS A 102 -5.13 4.22 11.48
CA LYS A 102 -4.14 5.29 11.68
C LYS A 102 -2.74 4.73 11.91
N LEU A 103 -2.62 3.70 12.74
CA LEU A 103 -1.34 3.06 13.06
C LEU A 103 -0.67 2.48 11.81
N ALA A 104 -1.39 1.67 11.04
CA ALA A 104 -0.87 1.05 9.81
C ALA A 104 -0.50 2.09 8.75
N SER A 105 -1.29 3.15 8.62
CA SER A 105 -1.02 4.23 7.68
C SER A 105 0.23 5.04 8.06
N LEU A 106 0.39 5.34 9.34
CA LEU A 106 1.59 6.02 9.84
C LEU A 106 2.82 5.13 9.78
N GLN A 107 2.67 3.81 9.93
CA GLN A 107 3.76 2.87 9.69
C GLN A 107 4.26 2.97 8.25
N ALA A 108 3.37 2.95 7.25
CA ALA A 108 3.76 3.10 5.86
C ALA A 108 4.54 4.41 5.63
N VAL A 109 4.06 5.53 6.17
CA VAL A 109 4.74 6.83 6.09
C VAL A 109 6.12 6.79 6.77
N ALA A 110 6.21 6.19 7.96
CA ALA A 110 7.47 6.04 8.68
C ALA A 110 8.51 5.19 7.92
N HIS A 111 8.06 4.25 7.10
CA HIS A 111 8.90 3.44 6.21
C HIS A 111 9.16 4.10 4.84
N GLY A 112 8.67 5.32 4.62
CA GLY A 112 8.98 6.13 3.44
C GLY A 112 7.90 6.15 2.36
N SER A 113 6.64 5.89 2.70
CA SER A 113 5.54 6.11 1.77
C SER A 113 5.12 7.58 1.74
N ASP A 114 5.01 8.16 0.56
CA ASP A 114 4.49 9.52 0.36
C ASP A 114 2.95 9.57 0.20
N SER A 115 2.30 8.40 0.26
CA SER A 115 0.84 8.33 0.17
C SER A 115 0.25 7.22 1.01
N VAL A 116 -1.01 7.38 1.36
CA VAL A 116 -1.87 6.29 1.86
C VAL A 116 -3.20 6.39 1.12
N LEU A 117 -3.43 5.47 0.20
CA LEU A 117 -4.67 5.40 -0.56
C LEU A 117 -5.50 4.19 -0.10
N TYR A 118 -6.80 4.33 -0.15
CA TYR A 118 -7.71 3.29 0.30
C TYR A 118 -8.60 2.79 -0.82
N PHE A 119 -8.66 1.51 -0.96
CA PHE A 119 -9.72 0.83 -1.67
C PHE A 119 -10.79 0.44 -0.64
N GLN A 120 -11.97 1.12 -0.60
CA GLN A 120 -12.46 2.11 -1.56
C GLN A 120 -13.14 3.28 -0.84
N ILE A 121 -13.43 4.36 -1.54
CA ILE A 121 -14.08 5.53 -0.92
C ILE A 121 -15.54 5.23 -0.55
N ARG A 122 -16.29 4.58 -1.44
CA ARG A 122 -17.70 4.20 -1.21
C ARG A 122 -17.89 2.73 -1.50
N GLN A 123 -18.50 2.02 -0.57
CA GLN A 123 -18.78 0.61 -0.68
C GLN A 123 -19.65 0.28 -1.88
N SER A 124 -19.22 -0.63 -2.74
CA SER A 124 -19.91 -1.08 -3.93
C SER A 124 -21.24 -1.76 -3.58
N ARG A 125 -22.29 -1.51 -4.37
CA ARG A 125 -23.60 -2.13 -4.16
C ARG A 125 -23.73 -3.51 -4.80
N GLY A 126 -22.83 -3.86 -5.69
CA GLY A 126 -22.84 -5.12 -6.43
C GLY A 126 -21.43 -5.60 -6.75
N ALA A 127 -21.34 -6.67 -7.55
CA ALA A 127 -20.12 -7.36 -7.94
C ALA A 127 -19.43 -8.10 -6.77
N SER A 128 -18.27 -8.68 -7.05
CA SER A 128 -17.53 -9.54 -6.12
C SER A 128 -17.09 -8.82 -4.85
N GLU A 129 -16.83 -7.52 -4.94
CA GLU A 129 -16.31 -6.71 -3.83
C GLU A 129 -17.37 -5.85 -3.12
N LYS A 130 -18.64 -6.17 -3.27
CA LYS A 130 -19.72 -5.45 -2.61
C LYS A 130 -19.66 -5.41 -1.08
N PHE A 131 -18.91 -6.35 -0.47
CA PHE A 131 -18.69 -6.40 0.97
C PHE A 131 -17.29 -5.96 1.39
N HIS A 132 -16.48 -5.48 0.44
CA HIS A 132 -15.21 -4.87 0.80
C HIS A 132 -15.44 -3.59 1.60
N GLY A 133 -14.65 -3.39 2.65
CA GLY A 133 -14.75 -2.19 3.48
C GLY A 133 -14.45 -0.92 2.68
N ALA A 134 -15.05 0.16 3.09
CA ALA A 134 -14.90 1.46 2.44
C ALA A 134 -14.82 2.58 3.49
N VAL A 135 -14.42 3.76 3.05
CA VAL A 135 -14.48 4.97 3.89
C VAL A 135 -15.94 5.31 4.20
N ILE A 136 -16.82 5.16 3.19
CA ILE A 136 -18.26 5.32 3.32
C ILE A 136 -18.90 3.96 3.00
N ASP A 137 -19.40 3.27 4.01
CA ASP A 137 -20.07 1.98 3.87
C ASP A 137 -21.51 2.10 3.39
N HIS A 138 -22.23 0.95 3.30
CA HIS A 138 -23.62 0.94 2.83
C HIS A 138 -24.57 1.73 3.74
N TYR A 139 -24.28 1.80 5.02
CA TYR A 139 -25.10 2.50 6.02
C TYR A 139 -24.55 3.88 6.33
N GLY A 140 -23.26 4.10 6.00
CA GLY A 140 -22.46 5.14 6.56
C GLY A 140 -22.64 6.49 5.93
N GLY A 141 -22.54 7.46 6.81
CA GLY A 141 -22.27 8.83 6.52
C GLY A 141 -21.00 9.25 7.26
N GLU A 142 -20.89 10.53 7.48
CA GLU A 142 -19.78 11.17 8.17
C GLU A 142 -19.61 10.71 9.63
N ASP A 143 -20.66 10.14 10.22
CA ASP A 143 -20.69 9.68 11.61
C ASP A 143 -20.02 8.32 11.83
N SER A 144 -19.68 7.60 10.74
CA SER A 144 -19.06 6.29 10.89
C SER A 144 -17.65 6.43 11.48
N ARG A 145 -17.27 5.46 12.33
CA ARG A 145 -15.92 5.42 12.91
C ARG A 145 -14.83 5.47 11.87
N VAL A 146 -14.98 4.71 10.78
CA VAL A 146 -13.98 4.63 9.71
C VAL A 146 -13.82 5.99 9.02
N PHE A 147 -14.92 6.67 8.71
CA PHE A 147 -14.87 8.02 8.12
C PHE A 147 -14.13 9.01 9.04
N GLN A 148 -14.45 8.99 10.33
CA GLN A 148 -13.80 9.85 11.31
C GLN A 148 -12.31 9.55 11.48
N GLU A 149 -11.92 8.28 11.49
CA GLU A 149 -10.51 7.85 11.54
C GLU A 149 -9.72 8.32 10.30
N VAL A 150 -10.31 8.24 9.11
CA VAL A 150 -9.69 8.74 7.87
C VAL A 150 -9.53 10.26 7.91
N CYS A 151 -10.54 10.99 8.38
CA CYS A 151 -10.46 12.44 8.56
C CYS A 151 -9.37 12.83 9.56
N ASP A 152 -9.27 12.10 10.68
CA ASP A 152 -8.24 12.36 11.69
C ASP A 152 -6.84 12.06 11.15
N LEU A 153 -6.68 10.95 10.42
CA LEU A 153 -5.42 10.65 9.74
C LEU A 153 -5.04 11.78 8.76
N GLY A 154 -5.99 12.24 7.95
CA GLY A 154 -5.75 13.35 7.01
C GLY A 154 -5.25 14.63 7.71
N ARG A 155 -5.80 14.95 8.90
CA ARG A 155 -5.30 16.06 9.73
C ARG A 155 -3.88 15.80 10.22
N THR A 156 -3.59 14.59 10.67
CA THR A 156 -2.25 14.19 11.13
C THR A 156 -1.23 14.26 9.99
N LEU A 157 -1.55 13.75 8.82
CA LEU A 157 -0.64 13.78 7.65
C LEU A 157 -0.33 15.21 7.20
N LYS A 158 -1.30 16.14 7.29
CA LYS A 158 -1.04 17.55 7.01
C LYS A 158 -0.01 18.16 7.97
N GLN A 159 0.03 17.70 9.21
CA GLN A 159 1.04 18.15 10.20
C GLN A 159 2.42 17.54 9.91
N LEU A 160 2.46 16.37 9.27
CA LEU A 160 3.69 15.65 8.90
C LEU A 160 4.17 15.99 7.48
N LYS A 161 3.69 17.05 6.86
CA LYS A 161 4.01 17.40 5.46
C LYS A 161 5.51 17.49 5.15
N GLU A 162 6.34 17.78 6.16
CA GLU A 162 7.79 17.87 6.01
C GLU A 162 8.46 16.50 5.82
N ALA A 163 7.76 15.41 6.15
CA ALA A 163 8.23 14.04 5.90
C ALA A 163 8.11 13.64 4.41
N ALA A 164 7.23 14.31 3.63
CA ALA A 164 7.06 14.00 2.22
C ALA A 164 8.37 14.19 1.44
N GLY A 165 8.70 13.22 0.59
CA GLY A 165 9.95 13.21 -0.17
C GLY A 165 11.20 12.92 0.67
N SER A 166 11.06 12.71 1.96
CA SER A 166 12.21 12.45 2.83
C SER A 166 12.77 11.03 2.65
N ASN A 167 14.06 10.87 2.96
CA ASN A 167 14.70 9.58 2.95
C ASN A 167 15.40 9.34 4.30
N THR A 168 15.27 8.14 4.84
CA THR A 168 15.88 7.77 6.12
C THR A 168 17.24 7.13 5.88
N PRO A 169 18.32 7.57 6.55
CA PRO A 169 19.61 6.91 6.50
C PRO A 169 19.50 5.45 6.97
N LYS A 170 20.12 4.52 6.23
CA LYS A 170 20.10 3.10 6.54
C LYS A 170 21.40 2.71 7.24
N GLN A 171 21.29 1.98 8.35
CA GLN A 171 22.42 1.46 9.12
C GLN A 171 22.65 -0.04 8.92
N ALA A 172 21.64 -0.74 8.36
CA ALA A 172 21.67 -2.17 8.09
C ALA A 172 20.91 -2.45 6.78
N ALA A 173 21.20 -3.60 6.18
CA ALA A 173 20.53 -4.09 4.99
C ALA A 173 20.18 -5.56 5.16
N ILE A 174 19.04 -5.96 4.59
CA ILE A 174 18.65 -7.36 4.41
C ILE A 174 18.78 -7.66 2.92
N LEU A 175 19.55 -8.71 2.61
CA LEU A 175 19.69 -9.16 1.23
C LEU A 175 18.50 -10.05 0.88
N CYS A 176 17.70 -9.62 -0.09
CA CYS A 176 16.60 -10.39 -0.66
C CYS A 176 16.93 -10.74 -2.12
N ASP A 177 16.94 -12.03 -2.43
CA ASP A 177 17.16 -12.52 -3.79
C ASP A 177 15.97 -13.39 -4.21
N THR A 178 15.20 -12.89 -5.16
CA THR A 178 13.98 -13.54 -5.65
C THR A 178 14.27 -14.87 -6.33
N GLU A 179 15.33 -14.95 -7.12
CA GLU A 179 15.68 -16.20 -7.85
C GLU A 179 16.14 -17.30 -6.89
N SER A 180 16.92 -16.97 -5.88
CA SER A 180 17.30 -17.92 -4.83
C SER A 180 16.07 -18.42 -4.05
N ARG A 181 15.12 -17.55 -3.79
CA ARG A 181 13.87 -17.92 -3.12
C ARG A 181 12.98 -18.84 -3.97
N TRP A 182 12.95 -18.64 -5.29
CA TRP A 182 12.24 -19.55 -6.20
C TRP A 182 12.88 -20.93 -6.28
N ALA A 183 14.15 -21.03 -5.98
CA ALA A 183 14.91 -22.29 -6.03
C ALA A 183 14.74 -23.15 -4.75
N MET A 184 14.21 -22.58 -3.66
CA MET A 184 13.95 -23.28 -2.38
C MET A 184 12.53 -23.83 -2.33
#